data_6548cb2c83616c06a6f2badca373ef9e
#
_entry.id   6548cb2c83616c06a6f2badca373ef9e
#
_cell.length_a   1.000
_cell.length_b   1.000
_cell.length_c   1.000
_cell.angle_alpha   90.00
_cell.angle_beta   90.00
_cell.angle_gamma   90.00
#
_symmetry.space_group_name_H-M   'P 1'
#
loop_
_entity.id
_entity.type
_entity.pdbx_description
1 polymer ?
#
loop_
_entity_poly.entity_id
_entity_poly.type
_entity_poly.pdbx_seq_one_letter_code
_entity_poly.pdbx_strand_id
1 'polypeptide(L)'
;LLTSKQRAKLRGMANTMNAIIRIGKEGITERVLKQIDEALTARELIKITLEKNCDKNPKEAMAYICEKLNAEPVQVIGRKIVIYRMSEENPRIQI
;
A
#
# COMPACT_ATOMS: atom_id res chain seq x y z
N LEU A 1 10.92 1.57 -10.42
CA LEU A 1 10.96 2.60 -9.38
C LEU A 1 10.18 3.83 -9.80
N LEU A 2 9.47 4.44 -8.87
CA LEU A 2 8.74 5.67 -9.12
C LEU A 2 9.68 6.86 -9.12
N THR A 3 9.46 7.79 -10.05
CA THR A 3 10.13 9.08 -9.99
C THR A 3 9.48 9.92 -8.89
N SER A 4 10.15 10.99 -8.46
CA SER A 4 9.58 11.91 -7.47
C SER A 4 8.27 12.53 -7.95
N LYS A 5 8.20 12.83 -9.25
CA LYS A 5 7.00 13.40 -9.86
C LYS A 5 5.84 12.40 -9.84
N GLN A 6 6.11 11.15 -10.19
CA GLN A 6 5.11 10.10 -10.18
C GLN A 6 4.59 9.86 -8.76
N ARG A 7 5.51 9.80 -7.78
CA ARG A 7 5.13 9.60 -6.39
C ARG A 7 4.27 10.74 -5.88
N ALA A 8 4.61 11.98 -6.25
CA ALA A 8 3.81 13.15 -5.85
C ALA A 8 2.39 13.07 -6.42
N LYS A 9 2.26 12.63 -7.67
CA LYS A 9 0.94 12.47 -8.28
C LYS A 9 0.12 11.41 -7.53
N LEU A 10 0.74 10.28 -7.20
CA LEU A 10 0.06 9.21 -6.47
C LEU A 10 -0.34 9.66 -5.07
N ARG A 11 0.50 10.45 -4.38
CA ARG A 11 0.14 11.00 -3.07
C ARG A 11 -1.12 11.88 -3.18
N GLY A 12 -1.17 12.71 -4.21
CA GLY A 12 -2.33 13.57 -4.43
C GLY A 12 -3.60 12.75 -4.64
N MET A 13 -3.53 11.69 -5.42
CA MET A 13 -4.67 10.81 -5.65
C MET A 13 -5.10 10.11 -4.36
N ALA A 14 -4.14 9.72 -3.52
CA ALA A 14 -4.44 8.97 -2.30
C ALA A 14 -5.05 9.84 -1.20
N ASN A 15 -4.93 11.15 -1.27
CA ASN A 15 -5.43 12.05 -0.22
C ASN A 15 -6.92 11.84 0.09
N THR A 16 -7.72 11.54 -0.93
CA THR A 16 -9.17 11.37 -0.77
C THR A 16 -9.58 9.89 -0.69
N MET A 17 -8.63 8.99 -0.75
CA MET A 17 -8.93 7.56 -0.70
C MET A 17 -9.09 7.08 0.74
N ASN A 18 -10.00 6.14 0.94
CA ASN A 18 -10.14 5.45 2.21
C ASN A 18 -9.20 4.26 2.29
N ALA A 19 -8.76 3.94 3.50
CA ALA A 19 -8.01 2.72 3.73
C ALA A 19 -8.97 1.54 3.54
N ILE A 20 -8.51 0.52 2.82
CA ILE A 20 -9.35 -0.65 2.50
C ILE A 20 -8.93 -1.91 3.24
N ILE A 21 -7.76 -1.89 3.86
CA ILE A 21 -7.24 -3.03 4.61
C ILE A 21 -6.71 -2.52 5.95
N ARG A 22 -6.91 -3.30 7.00
CA ARG A 22 -6.40 -3.01 8.34
C ARG A 22 -5.51 -4.15 8.78
N ILE A 23 -4.35 -3.81 9.33
CA ILE A 23 -3.41 -4.79 9.85
C ILE A 23 -3.31 -4.59 11.35
N GLY A 24 -3.67 -5.62 12.09
CA GLY A 24 -3.74 -5.55 13.54
C GLY A 24 -2.69 -6.40 14.23
N LYS A 25 -3.10 -6.96 15.38
CA LYS A 25 -2.26 -7.68 16.31
C LYS A 25 -1.48 -8.84 15.68
N GLU A 26 -2.09 -9.55 14.74
CA GLU A 26 -1.44 -10.70 14.11
C GLU A 26 -0.37 -10.30 13.10
N GLY A 27 -0.31 -9.04 12.75
CA GLY A 27 0.68 -8.54 11.83
C GLY A 27 0.43 -8.93 10.38
N ILE A 28 1.52 -8.98 9.62
CA ILE A 28 1.44 -9.23 8.18
C ILE A 28 1.58 -10.72 7.94
N THR A 29 0.45 -11.42 7.99
CA THR A 29 0.39 -12.86 7.73
C THR A 29 0.33 -13.11 6.22
N GLU A 30 0.48 -14.38 5.83
CA GLU A 30 0.34 -14.75 4.41
C GLU A 30 -1.05 -14.43 3.89
N ARG A 31 -2.07 -14.58 4.71
CA ARG A 31 -3.44 -14.24 4.33
C ARG A 31 -3.56 -12.74 4.06
N VAL A 32 -2.96 -11.91 4.90
CA VAL A 32 -2.96 -10.46 4.72
C VAL A 32 -2.19 -10.09 3.45
N LEU A 33 -1.03 -10.71 3.21
CA LEU A 33 -0.27 -10.46 1.98
C LEU A 33 -1.08 -10.81 0.74
N LYS A 34 -1.80 -11.92 0.77
CA LYS A 34 -2.65 -12.31 -0.35
C LYS A 34 -3.75 -11.29 -0.58
N GLN A 35 -4.36 -10.82 0.49
CA GLN A 35 -5.40 -9.80 0.42
C GLN A 35 -4.87 -8.50 -0.20
N ILE A 36 -3.68 -8.09 0.20
CA ILE A 36 -3.03 -6.89 -0.35
C ILE A 36 -2.69 -7.10 -1.82
N ASP A 37 -2.17 -8.27 -2.16
CA ASP A 37 -1.83 -8.61 -3.54
C ASP A 37 -3.05 -8.50 -4.46
N GLU A 38 -4.16 -9.06 -4.03
CA GLU A 38 -5.41 -9.00 -4.78
C GLU A 38 -5.92 -7.56 -4.92
N ALA A 39 -5.78 -6.77 -3.86
CA ALA A 39 -6.19 -5.38 -3.88
C ALA A 39 -5.33 -4.55 -4.84
N LEU A 40 -4.03 -4.79 -4.88
CA LEU A 40 -3.14 -4.12 -5.82
C LEU A 40 -3.48 -4.49 -7.27
N THR A 41 -3.77 -5.76 -7.52
CA THR A 41 -4.16 -6.19 -8.85
C THR A 41 -5.46 -5.53 -9.29
N ALA A 42 -6.39 -5.35 -8.37
CA ALA A 42 -7.69 -4.76 -8.68
C ALA A 42 -7.66 -3.24 -8.80
N ARG A 43 -6.82 -2.56 -8.01
CA ARG A 43 -6.90 -1.11 -7.83
C ARG A 43 -5.64 -0.33 -8.13
N GLU A 44 -4.49 -0.98 -8.16
CA GLU A 44 -3.16 -0.40 -8.35
C GLU A 44 -2.67 0.48 -7.20
N LEU A 45 -3.49 1.40 -6.71
CA LEU A 45 -3.13 2.31 -5.61
C LEU A 45 -4.06 2.03 -4.44
N ILE A 46 -3.50 1.71 -3.29
CA ILE A 46 -4.29 1.37 -2.11
C ILE A 46 -3.72 2.02 -0.86
N LYS A 47 -4.59 2.18 0.12
CA LYS A 47 -4.24 2.72 1.44
C LYS A 47 -4.56 1.65 2.49
N ILE A 48 -3.63 1.44 3.41
CA ILE A 48 -3.73 0.42 4.45
C ILE A 48 -3.54 1.09 5.81
N THR A 49 -4.37 0.73 6.78
CA THR A 49 -4.23 1.21 8.16
C THR A 49 -3.53 0.15 9.00
N LEU A 50 -2.51 0.57 9.75
CA LEU A 50 -1.89 -0.28 10.76
C LEU A 50 -2.46 0.10 12.12
N GLU A 51 -3.03 -0.88 12.82
CA GLU A 51 -3.55 -0.64 14.15
C GLU A 51 -2.40 -0.53 15.15
N LYS A 52 -2.67 0.11 16.30
CA LYS A 52 -1.61 0.37 17.28
C LYS A 52 -0.95 -0.90 17.82
N ASN A 53 -1.69 -1.99 17.83
CA ASN A 53 -1.18 -3.27 18.34
C ASN A 53 -0.44 -4.10 17.29
N CYS A 54 -0.23 -3.57 16.10
CA CYS A 54 0.62 -4.22 15.11
C CYS A 54 2.08 -4.12 15.57
N ASP A 55 2.82 -5.21 15.45
CA ASP A 55 4.21 -5.28 15.92
C ASP A 55 5.20 -4.46 15.09
N LYS A 56 4.85 -4.16 13.85
CA LYS A 56 5.69 -3.33 12.98
C LYS A 56 5.18 -1.90 12.96
N ASN A 57 6.10 -0.94 12.92
CA ASN A 57 5.67 0.44 12.68
C ASN A 57 5.30 0.60 11.19
N PRO A 58 4.59 1.68 10.82
CA PRO A 58 4.13 1.85 9.44
C PRO A 58 5.24 1.80 8.40
N LYS A 59 6.38 2.42 8.68
CA LYS A 59 7.48 2.46 7.73
C LYS A 59 8.05 1.07 7.47
N GLU A 60 8.24 0.30 8.54
CA GLU A 60 8.73 -1.08 8.44
C GLU A 60 7.73 -1.97 7.70
N ALA A 61 6.45 -1.81 8.02
CA ALA A 61 5.40 -2.59 7.38
C ALA A 61 5.35 -2.30 5.87
N MET A 62 5.43 -1.03 5.50
CA MET A 62 5.42 -0.65 4.09
C MET A 62 6.61 -1.26 3.34
N ALA A 63 7.80 -1.19 3.91
CA ALA A 63 9.00 -1.75 3.29
C ALA A 63 8.85 -3.27 3.10
N TYR A 64 8.36 -3.95 4.11
CA TYR A 64 8.17 -5.40 4.06
C TYR A 64 7.17 -5.80 2.99
N ILE A 65 6.01 -5.13 2.96
CA ILE A 65 4.96 -5.44 1.99
C ILE A 65 5.44 -5.16 0.57
N CYS A 66 6.08 -4.03 0.36
CA CYS A 66 6.56 -3.65 -0.98
C CYS A 66 7.59 -4.63 -1.50
N GLU A 67 8.48 -5.12 -0.63
CA GLU A 67 9.45 -6.12 -1.02
C GLU A 67 8.78 -7.44 -1.40
N LYS A 68 7.83 -7.89 -0.57
CA LYS A 68 7.16 -9.18 -0.79
C LYS A 68 6.27 -9.17 -2.03
N LEU A 69 5.63 -8.06 -2.32
CA LEU A 69 4.63 -7.98 -3.39
C LEU A 69 5.11 -7.20 -4.62
N ASN A 70 6.36 -6.81 -4.62
CA ASN A 70 6.95 -6.05 -5.72
C ASN A 70 6.15 -4.76 -5.97
N ALA A 71 5.81 -4.06 -4.89
CA ALA A 71 5.06 -2.82 -4.94
C ALA A 71 5.98 -1.64 -4.63
N GLU A 72 5.50 -0.44 -4.94
CA GLU A 72 6.23 0.80 -4.74
C GLU A 72 5.70 1.56 -3.53
N PRO A 73 6.57 2.01 -2.63
CA PRO A 73 6.12 2.81 -1.49
C PRO A 73 5.77 4.23 -1.97
N VAL A 74 4.62 4.73 -1.54
CA VAL A 74 4.16 6.06 -1.93
C VAL A 74 4.22 7.03 -0.75
N GLN A 75 3.63 6.68 0.38
CA GLN A 75 3.54 7.60 1.51
C GLN A 75 3.24 6.88 2.81
N VAL A 76 3.74 7.44 3.91
CA VAL A 76 3.33 7.06 5.27
C VAL A 76 2.70 8.29 5.89
N ILE A 77 1.46 8.18 6.38
CA ILE A 77 0.75 9.26 7.07
C ILE A 77 0.21 8.69 8.38
N GLY A 78 0.83 9.05 9.50
CA GLY A 78 0.44 8.51 10.79
C GLY A 78 0.52 6.98 10.77
N ARG A 79 -0.61 6.33 11.04
CA ARG A 79 -0.67 4.87 11.03
C ARG A 79 -1.20 4.30 9.71
N LYS A 80 -1.14 5.09 8.64
CA LYS A 80 -1.60 4.64 7.33
C LYS A 80 -0.44 4.63 6.35
N ILE A 81 -0.45 3.66 5.46
CA ILE A 81 0.54 3.56 4.39
C ILE A 81 -0.17 3.54 3.05
N VAL A 82 0.48 4.10 2.05
CA VAL A 82 -0.01 4.10 0.66
C VAL A 82 1.02 3.43 -0.20
N ILE A 83 0.59 2.44 -0.97
CA ILE A 83 1.45 1.69 -1.87
C ILE A 83 0.82 1.57 -3.24
N TYR A 84 1.66 1.34 -4.25
CA TYR A 84 1.24 1.29 -5.65
C TYR A 84 1.92 0.12 -6.38
N ARG A 85 1.17 -0.52 -7.26
CA ARG A 85 1.74 -1.50 -8.20
C ARG A 85 0.91 -1.47 -9.47
N MET A 86 1.59 -1.31 -10.62
CA MET A 86 0.91 -1.34 -11.90
C MET A 86 0.26 -2.70 -12.10
N SER A 87 -0.98 -2.71 -12.58
CA SER A 87 -1.74 -3.92 -12.85
C SER A 87 -1.91 -4.12 -14.35
N GLU A 88 -1.57 -5.31 -14.83
CA GLU A 88 -1.78 -5.64 -16.23
C GLU A 88 -3.24 -6.02 -16.48
N GLU A 89 -3.90 -6.55 -15.47
CA GLU A 89 -5.30 -7.01 -15.58
C GLU A 89 -6.29 -5.86 -15.48
N ASN A 90 -6.01 -4.87 -14.65
CA ASN A 90 -6.92 -3.77 -14.38
C ASN A 90 -6.18 -2.43 -14.38
N PRO A 91 -5.60 -2.01 -15.50
CA PRO A 91 -4.88 -0.74 -15.53
C PRO A 91 -5.86 0.42 -15.32
N ARG A 92 -5.62 1.22 -14.28
CA ARG A 92 -6.50 2.31 -13.88
C ARG A 92 -5.81 3.65 -13.83
N ILE A 93 -4.51 3.64 -13.59
CA ILE A 93 -3.77 4.86 -13.28
C ILE A 93 -2.67 5.06 -14.30
N GLN A 94 -2.62 6.26 -14.86
CA GLN A 94 -1.53 6.66 -15.74
C GLN A 94 -0.66 7.66 -14.99
N ILE A 95 0.62 7.35 -14.86
CA ILE A 95 1.56 8.23 -14.19
C ILE A 95 2.83 8.47 -15.01
#